data_c12d46d5af5c3eb87815a3df9ce89571
#
_entry.id   c12d46d5af5c3eb87815a3df9ce89571
#
_cell.length_a   1.000
_cell.length_b   1.000
_cell.length_c   1.000
_cell.angle_alpha   90.00
_cell.angle_beta   90.00
_cell.angle_gamma   90.00
#
_symmetry.space_group_name_H-M   'P 1'
#
loop_
_entity.id
_entity.type
_entity.pdbx_description
1 polymer ?
#
loop_
_entity_poly.entity_id
_entity_poly.type
_entity_poly.pdbx_seq_one_letter_code
_entity_poly.pdbx_strand_id
1 'polypeptide(L)'
;MIAVGSPRKRGNSSTLAAQVAAGAKASGAEVETYYLHGMNIKPCTACDGCRKKTHVDCVIKDDMQILYPKLRSADVIVVASPIYWFTFSAQTKVFIDRWYGLGSEEGYALRGKKFAILLSYADADPFLSGAVNALRTFQDALRFIEAELVGMVYGSASKAGEIKQNKATNSAYHAAVNIGKL
;
A
#
# COMPACT_ATOMS: atom_id res chain seq x y z
N MET A 1 -2.97 -5.74 7.26
CA MET A 1 -3.59 -5.67 5.91
C MET A 1 -2.51 -5.38 4.86
N ILE A 2 -2.54 -6.06 3.70
CA ILE A 2 -1.61 -5.81 2.57
C ILE A 2 -2.42 -5.49 1.31
N ALA A 3 -2.19 -4.33 0.69
CA ALA A 3 -2.78 -3.90 -0.57
C ALA A 3 -1.74 -4.02 -1.70
N VAL A 4 -2.02 -4.81 -2.74
CA VAL A 4 -1.11 -5.08 -3.85
C VAL A 4 -1.63 -4.46 -5.13
N GLY A 5 -0.98 -3.39 -5.60
CA GLY A 5 -1.34 -2.66 -6.83
C GLY A 5 -0.73 -3.25 -8.11
N SER A 6 -0.08 -4.40 -8.03
CA SER A 6 0.46 -5.06 -9.22
C SER A 6 -0.63 -5.82 -9.99
N PRO A 7 -0.72 -5.68 -11.32
CA PRO A 7 -1.61 -6.52 -12.14
C PRO A 7 -1.12 -7.97 -12.25
N ARG A 8 0.13 -8.24 -11.86
CA ARG A 8 0.75 -9.57 -11.94
C ARG A 8 0.79 -10.21 -10.56
N LYS A 9 -0.05 -11.21 -10.31
CA LYS A 9 -0.07 -11.97 -9.03
C LYS A 9 1.28 -12.61 -8.67
N ARG A 10 2.10 -12.95 -9.67
CA ARG A 10 3.45 -13.51 -9.50
C ARG A 10 4.56 -12.50 -9.88
N GLY A 11 4.24 -11.20 -9.89
CA GLY A 11 5.17 -10.12 -10.17
C GLY A 11 6.06 -9.78 -8.97
N ASN A 12 7.01 -8.87 -9.19
CA ASN A 12 8.02 -8.51 -8.20
C ASN A 12 7.41 -7.85 -6.95
N SER A 13 6.50 -6.89 -7.10
CA SER A 13 5.81 -6.28 -5.95
C SER A 13 4.98 -7.29 -5.15
N SER A 14 4.32 -8.24 -5.86
CA SER A 14 3.56 -9.32 -5.20
C SER A 14 4.48 -10.28 -4.44
N THR A 15 5.70 -10.50 -4.94
CA THR A 15 6.73 -11.28 -4.24
C THR A 15 7.17 -10.59 -2.95
N LEU A 16 7.44 -9.28 -2.99
CA LEU A 16 7.76 -8.51 -1.77
C LEU A 16 6.60 -8.56 -0.76
N ALA A 17 5.37 -8.38 -1.22
CA ALA A 17 4.17 -8.50 -0.38
C ALA A 17 4.05 -9.88 0.28
N ALA A 18 4.34 -10.95 -0.45
CA ALA A 18 4.34 -12.32 0.07
C ALA A 18 5.42 -12.52 1.15
N GLN A 19 6.59 -11.91 1.01
CA GLN A 19 7.64 -11.97 2.04
C GLN A 19 7.23 -11.22 3.31
N VAL A 20 6.62 -10.05 3.17
CA VAL A 20 6.04 -9.33 4.32
C VAL A 20 4.96 -10.17 5.00
N ALA A 21 4.06 -10.77 4.23
CA ALA A 21 3.03 -11.65 4.78
C ALA A 21 3.62 -12.84 5.54
N ALA A 22 4.68 -13.46 5.01
CA ALA A 22 5.37 -14.57 5.66
C ALA A 22 6.03 -14.13 6.98
N GLY A 23 6.75 -13.00 6.98
CA GLY A 23 7.40 -12.45 8.18
C GLY A 23 6.39 -12.07 9.27
N ALA A 24 5.29 -11.40 8.89
CA ALA A 24 4.23 -11.02 9.81
C ALA A 24 3.55 -12.25 10.45
N LYS A 25 3.22 -13.26 9.65
CA LYS A 25 2.66 -14.53 10.17
C LYS A 25 3.61 -15.26 11.08
N ALA A 26 4.91 -15.28 10.77
CA ALA A 26 5.93 -15.86 11.63
C ALA A 26 6.03 -15.15 13.00
N SER A 27 5.58 -13.90 13.07
CA SER A 27 5.49 -13.11 14.32
C SER A 27 4.11 -13.18 14.98
N GLY A 28 3.20 -14.06 14.50
CA GLY A 28 1.87 -14.26 15.08
C GLY A 28 0.80 -13.30 14.59
N ALA A 29 1.09 -12.43 13.60
CA ALA A 29 0.10 -11.49 13.10
C ALA A 29 -0.92 -12.15 12.14
N GLU A 30 -2.16 -11.71 12.20
CA GLU A 30 -3.17 -12.00 11.18
C GLU A 30 -2.91 -11.16 9.93
N VAL A 31 -2.91 -11.81 8.75
CA VAL A 31 -2.57 -11.14 7.49
C VAL A 31 -3.63 -11.39 6.44
N GLU A 32 -4.24 -10.32 5.97
CA GLU A 32 -5.13 -10.31 4.80
C GLU A 32 -4.45 -9.58 3.63
N THR A 33 -4.52 -10.15 2.43
CA THR A 33 -3.92 -9.57 1.22
C THR A 33 -4.97 -9.31 0.15
N TYR A 34 -5.02 -8.09 -0.35
CA TYR A 34 -5.96 -7.62 -1.37
C TYR A 34 -5.20 -7.24 -2.65
N TYR A 35 -5.59 -7.87 -3.76
CA TYR A 35 -5.03 -7.57 -5.10
C TYR A 35 -5.92 -6.54 -5.79
N LEU A 36 -5.51 -5.27 -5.77
CA LEU A 36 -6.31 -4.14 -6.24
C LEU A 36 -6.67 -4.23 -7.73
N HIS A 37 -5.82 -4.86 -8.56
CA HIS A 37 -6.11 -5.03 -9.99
C HIS A 37 -7.36 -5.87 -10.27
N GLY A 38 -7.68 -6.82 -9.41
CA GLY A 38 -8.89 -7.65 -9.53
C GLY A 38 -10.14 -7.06 -8.90
N MET A 39 -10.03 -5.89 -8.28
CA MET A 39 -11.12 -5.21 -7.60
C MET A 39 -11.73 -4.11 -8.47
N ASN A 40 -13.03 -3.95 -8.41
CA ASN A 40 -13.74 -2.85 -9.06
C ASN A 40 -13.68 -1.61 -8.15
N ILE A 41 -12.57 -0.88 -8.20
CA ILE A 41 -12.39 0.37 -7.47
C ILE A 41 -12.48 1.53 -8.46
N LYS A 42 -13.50 2.36 -8.33
CA LYS A 42 -13.71 3.55 -9.17
C LYS A 42 -12.89 4.73 -8.65
N PRO A 43 -12.40 5.62 -9.53
CA PRO A 43 -11.74 6.85 -9.12
C PRO A 43 -12.63 7.72 -8.21
N CYS A 44 -12.00 8.54 -7.37
CA CYS A 44 -12.71 9.58 -6.64
C CYS A 44 -13.30 10.61 -7.63
N THR A 45 -14.57 10.96 -7.42
CA THR A 45 -15.30 11.92 -8.28
C THR A 45 -15.34 13.33 -7.67
N ALA A 46 -14.62 13.56 -6.57
CA ALA A 46 -14.59 14.84 -5.87
C ALA A 46 -15.99 15.37 -5.47
N CYS A 47 -16.93 14.48 -5.22
CA CYS A 47 -18.33 14.82 -4.93
C CYS A 47 -18.60 15.27 -3.49
N ASP A 48 -17.59 15.18 -2.60
CA ASP A 48 -17.68 15.48 -1.16
C ASP A 48 -18.79 14.75 -0.39
N GLY A 49 -19.38 13.71 -1.00
CA GLY A 49 -20.41 12.90 -0.36
C GLY A 49 -19.96 12.26 0.96
N CYS A 50 -18.67 11.89 1.05
CA CYS A 50 -18.06 11.34 2.27
C CYS A 50 -17.86 12.38 3.40
N ARG A 51 -18.00 13.68 3.12
CA ARG A 51 -17.92 14.76 4.13
C ARG A 51 -19.26 15.06 4.79
N LYS A 52 -20.37 14.49 4.27
CA LYS A 52 -21.68 14.66 4.90
C LYS A 52 -21.77 13.81 6.16
N LYS A 53 -22.27 14.40 7.26
CA LYS A 53 -22.40 13.72 8.57
C LYS A 53 -23.24 12.42 8.54
N THR A 54 -24.03 12.22 7.49
CA THR A 54 -24.87 11.01 7.29
C THR A 54 -24.09 9.81 6.72
N HIS A 55 -22.82 9.98 6.33
CA HIS A 55 -22.00 8.93 5.75
C HIS A 55 -20.73 8.70 6.57
N VAL A 56 -20.38 7.43 6.75
CA VAL A 56 -19.17 7.02 7.49
C VAL A 56 -17.96 6.96 6.56
N ASP A 57 -18.14 6.59 5.31
CA ASP A 57 -17.07 6.43 4.31
C ASP A 57 -17.51 7.02 2.96
N CYS A 58 -16.82 6.68 1.88
CA CYS A 58 -17.19 7.14 0.55
C CYS A 58 -18.55 6.60 0.10
N VAL A 59 -19.33 7.45 -0.56
CA VAL A 59 -20.67 7.12 -1.07
C VAL A 59 -20.65 6.28 -2.35
N ILE A 60 -19.51 6.17 -3.03
CA ILE A 60 -19.36 5.38 -4.26
C ILE A 60 -19.52 3.89 -3.93
N LYS A 61 -20.45 3.24 -4.56
CA LYS A 61 -20.73 1.79 -4.41
C LYS A 61 -19.80 0.99 -5.31
N ASP A 62 -18.72 0.48 -4.71
CA ASP A 62 -17.69 -0.34 -5.35
C ASP A 62 -16.92 -1.15 -4.29
N ASP A 63 -15.86 -1.86 -4.69
CA ASP A 63 -15.11 -2.75 -3.79
C ASP A 63 -14.32 -2.01 -2.69
N MET A 64 -14.22 -0.67 -2.73
CA MET A 64 -13.71 0.09 -1.58
C MET A 64 -14.56 -0.11 -0.32
N GLN A 65 -15.85 -0.42 -0.46
CA GLN A 65 -16.72 -0.72 0.68
C GLN A 65 -16.25 -1.96 1.47
N ILE A 66 -15.54 -2.88 0.82
CA ILE A 66 -14.88 -4.03 1.45
C ILE A 66 -13.60 -3.58 2.18
N LEU A 67 -12.87 -2.63 1.59
CA LEU A 67 -11.56 -2.19 2.09
C LEU A 67 -11.65 -1.18 3.24
N TYR A 68 -12.68 -0.33 3.29
CA TYR A 68 -12.82 0.68 4.34
C TYR A 68 -12.83 0.08 5.76
N PRO A 69 -13.65 -0.95 6.07
CA PRO A 69 -13.59 -1.60 7.38
C PRO A 69 -12.22 -2.20 7.69
N LYS A 70 -11.55 -2.78 6.68
CA LYS A 70 -10.21 -3.37 6.81
C LYS A 70 -9.13 -2.34 7.07
N LEU A 71 -9.21 -1.18 6.42
CA LEU A 71 -8.32 -0.04 6.67
C LEU A 71 -8.50 0.52 8.09
N ARG A 72 -9.75 0.56 8.59
CA ARG A 72 -10.06 1.01 9.95
C ARG A 72 -9.58 0.05 11.02
N SER A 73 -9.72 -1.27 10.80
CA SER A 73 -9.38 -2.29 11.80
C SER A 73 -7.89 -2.69 11.80
N ALA A 74 -7.17 -2.48 10.70
CA ALA A 74 -5.77 -2.88 10.60
C ALA A 74 -4.86 -2.01 11.48
N ASP A 75 -3.96 -2.61 12.23
CA ASP A 75 -2.88 -1.93 12.95
C ASP A 75 -1.76 -1.51 12.00
N VAL A 76 -1.47 -2.39 11.03
CA VAL A 76 -0.43 -2.20 10.01
C VAL A 76 -1.02 -2.32 8.62
N ILE A 77 -0.72 -1.34 7.77
CA ILE A 77 -1.13 -1.30 6.37
C ILE A 77 0.13 -1.33 5.48
N VAL A 78 0.20 -2.34 4.63
CA VAL A 78 1.29 -2.49 3.66
C VAL A 78 0.77 -2.19 2.27
N VAL A 79 1.45 -1.30 1.55
CA VAL A 79 1.14 -1.00 0.15
C VAL A 79 2.28 -1.47 -0.73
N ALA A 80 2.00 -2.40 -1.65
CA ALA A 80 2.97 -2.94 -2.58
C ALA A 80 2.61 -2.53 -4.02
N SER A 81 3.53 -1.88 -4.74
CA SER A 81 3.30 -1.40 -6.11
C SER A 81 4.51 -1.57 -7.01
N PRO A 82 4.34 -1.90 -8.30
CA PRO A 82 5.36 -1.65 -9.29
C PRO A 82 5.45 -0.15 -9.57
N ILE A 83 6.62 0.28 -10.05
CA ILE A 83 6.79 1.61 -10.63
C ILE A 83 6.41 1.54 -12.11
N TYR A 84 5.41 2.32 -12.49
CA TYR A 84 4.95 2.51 -13.85
C TYR A 84 4.95 4.01 -14.17
N TRP A 85 5.60 4.39 -15.26
CA TRP A 85 5.69 5.81 -15.64
C TRP A 85 6.09 6.70 -14.46
N PHE A 86 7.22 6.35 -13.85
CA PHE A 86 7.92 7.11 -12.81
C PHE A 86 7.16 7.27 -11.49
N THR A 87 6.08 6.50 -11.25
CA THR A 87 5.37 6.47 -9.96
C THR A 87 4.71 5.10 -9.75
N PHE A 88 3.97 4.94 -8.67
CA PHE A 88 3.21 3.71 -8.42
C PHE A 88 2.08 3.50 -9.44
N SER A 89 1.60 2.28 -9.57
CA SER A 89 0.58 1.88 -10.53
C SER A 89 -0.74 2.64 -10.39
N ALA A 90 -1.52 2.73 -11.47
CA ALA A 90 -2.85 3.36 -11.46
C ALA A 90 -3.78 2.73 -10.42
N GLN A 91 -3.74 1.40 -10.25
CA GLN A 91 -4.52 0.68 -9.23
C GLN A 91 -4.19 1.16 -7.82
N THR A 92 -2.90 1.38 -7.54
CA THR A 92 -2.46 1.95 -6.27
C THR A 92 -2.94 3.38 -6.10
N LYS A 93 -2.87 4.21 -7.17
CA LYS A 93 -3.33 5.61 -7.11
C LYS A 93 -4.82 5.71 -6.83
N VAL A 94 -5.63 4.96 -7.55
CA VAL A 94 -7.09 4.93 -7.32
C VAL A 94 -7.42 4.54 -5.87
N PHE A 95 -6.73 3.54 -5.32
CA PHE A 95 -6.90 3.14 -3.92
C PHE A 95 -6.53 4.25 -2.94
N ILE A 96 -5.41 4.95 -3.16
CA ILE A 96 -4.96 6.05 -2.29
C ILE A 96 -5.91 7.25 -2.37
N ASP A 97 -6.38 7.62 -3.56
CA ASP A 97 -7.32 8.73 -3.72
C ASP A 97 -8.63 8.52 -2.94
N ARG A 98 -9.00 7.27 -2.76
CA ARG A 98 -10.19 6.92 -2.00
C ARG A 98 -9.99 6.99 -0.47
N TRP A 99 -8.75 7.16 0.03
CA TRP A 99 -8.50 7.44 1.44
C TRP A 99 -9.11 8.77 1.90
N TYR A 100 -9.38 9.69 0.98
CA TYR A 100 -10.14 10.89 1.27
C TYR A 100 -11.46 10.61 2.00
N GLY A 101 -12.11 9.49 1.67
CA GLY A 101 -13.33 9.04 2.35
C GLY A 101 -13.15 8.60 3.81
N LEU A 102 -11.91 8.42 4.28
CA LEU A 102 -11.59 8.06 5.67
C LEU A 102 -11.36 9.30 6.57
N GLY A 103 -11.46 10.51 6.00
CA GLY A 103 -11.31 11.74 6.76
C GLY A 103 -12.64 12.25 7.32
N SER A 104 -12.58 12.89 8.50
CA SER A 104 -13.68 13.56 9.19
C SER A 104 -13.24 14.94 9.71
N GLU A 105 -14.11 15.64 10.43
CA GLU A 105 -13.75 16.87 11.15
C GLU A 105 -12.72 16.60 12.27
N GLU A 106 -12.67 15.38 12.79
CA GLU A 106 -11.76 14.93 13.85
C GLU A 106 -10.39 14.44 13.32
N GLY A 107 -10.23 14.37 11.99
CA GLY A 107 -9.03 13.87 11.32
C GLY A 107 -9.27 12.61 10.50
N TYR A 108 -8.20 11.91 10.18
CA TYR A 108 -8.26 10.69 9.37
C TYR A 108 -8.31 9.43 10.23
N ALA A 109 -9.14 8.46 9.84
CA ALA A 109 -9.22 7.16 10.51
C ALA A 109 -7.92 6.33 10.40
N LEU A 110 -6.98 6.78 9.58
CA LEU A 110 -5.65 6.19 9.43
C LEU A 110 -4.59 6.83 10.35
N ARG A 111 -4.93 7.85 11.12
CA ARG A 111 -4.04 8.50 12.10
C ARG A 111 -3.46 7.46 13.06
N GLY A 112 -2.16 7.56 13.30
CA GLY A 112 -1.42 6.67 14.21
C GLY A 112 -1.23 5.24 13.73
N LYS A 113 -1.80 4.85 12.58
CA LYS A 113 -1.57 3.52 12.02
C LYS A 113 -0.19 3.41 11.39
N LYS A 114 0.39 2.21 11.44
CA LYS A 114 1.71 1.92 10.87
C LYS A 114 1.59 1.55 9.39
N PHE A 115 2.46 2.13 8.57
CA PHE A 115 2.52 1.85 7.14
C PHE A 115 3.89 1.33 6.72
N ALA A 116 3.89 0.34 5.84
CA ALA A 116 5.09 -0.09 5.11
C ALA A 116 4.85 -0.03 3.59
N ILE A 117 5.83 0.47 2.85
CA ILE A 117 5.75 0.67 1.40
C ILE A 117 6.74 -0.25 0.71
N LEU A 118 6.24 -1.01 -0.27
CA LEU A 118 7.03 -1.97 -1.04
C LEU A 118 6.97 -1.60 -2.52
N LEU A 119 8.11 -1.29 -3.13
CA LEU A 119 8.19 -0.90 -4.53
C LEU A 119 9.12 -1.83 -5.34
N SER A 120 8.73 -2.14 -6.56
CA SER A 120 9.60 -2.80 -7.53
C SER A 120 9.66 -2.01 -8.83
N TYR A 121 10.83 -1.90 -9.42
CA TYR A 121 11.10 -1.16 -10.66
C TYR A 121 12.09 -1.93 -11.53
N ALA A 122 12.29 -1.53 -12.78
CA ALA A 122 13.11 -2.25 -13.75
C ALA A 122 14.49 -1.63 -13.98
N ASP A 123 14.64 -0.31 -13.75
CA ASP A 123 15.88 0.42 -14.00
C ASP A 123 16.98 0.09 -13.00
N ALA A 124 18.19 0.57 -13.27
CA ALA A 124 19.37 0.30 -12.44
C ALA A 124 19.25 0.88 -11.01
N ASP A 125 18.61 2.02 -10.89
CA ASP A 125 18.46 2.71 -9.60
C ASP A 125 17.08 3.38 -9.42
N PRO A 126 16.71 3.76 -8.18
CA PRO A 126 15.41 4.35 -7.88
C PRO A 126 15.19 5.75 -8.47
N PHE A 127 16.24 6.48 -8.82
CA PHE A 127 16.12 7.82 -9.43
C PHE A 127 15.75 7.70 -10.90
N LEU A 128 16.47 6.86 -11.65
CA LEU A 128 16.17 6.61 -13.07
C LEU A 128 14.78 6.02 -13.26
N SER A 129 14.35 5.13 -12.37
CA SER A 129 13.02 4.53 -12.43
C SER A 129 11.88 5.46 -12.00
N GLY A 130 12.20 6.54 -11.30
CA GLY A 130 11.21 7.40 -10.65
C GLY A 130 10.62 6.80 -9.37
N ALA A 131 11.17 5.72 -8.81
CA ALA A 131 10.73 5.16 -7.54
C ALA A 131 10.79 6.19 -6.40
N VAL A 132 11.74 7.13 -6.46
CA VAL A 132 11.85 8.26 -5.52
C VAL A 132 10.60 9.13 -5.49
N ASN A 133 9.91 9.32 -6.62
CA ASN A 133 8.66 10.08 -6.68
C ASN A 133 7.54 9.37 -5.91
N ALA A 134 7.44 8.04 -6.09
CA ALA A 134 6.47 7.23 -5.35
C ALA A 134 6.77 7.23 -3.85
N LEU A 135 8.04 7.07 -3.45
CA LEU A 135 8.46 7.13 -2.04
C LEU A 135 8.10 8.48 -1.42
N ARG A 136 8.42 9.58 -2.13
CA ARG A 136 8.10 10.93 -1.65
C ARG A 136 6.60 11.15 -1.50
N THR A 137 5.80 10.68 -2.47
CA THR A 137 4.34 10.78 -2.41
C THR A 137 3.79 10.08 -1.17
N PHE A 138 4.27 8.87 -0.86
CA PHE A 138 3.83 8.17 0.35
C PHE A 138 4.28 8.88 1.63
N GLN A 139 5.51 9.38 1.68
CA GLN A 139 5.98 10.15 2.83
C GLN A 139 5.10 11.37 3.11
N ASP A 140 4.75 12.13 2.06
CA ASP A 140 3.91 13.32 2.20
C ASP A 140 2.46 12.95 2.55
N ALA A 141 1.88 11.94 1.91
CA ALA A 141 0.52 11.49 2.20
C ALA A 141 0.37 10.97 3.63
N LEU A 142 1.32 10.13 4.08
CA LEU A 142 1.28 9.56 5.43
C LEU A 142 1.51 10.63 6.51
N ARG A 143 2.42 11.58 6.27
CA ARG A 143 2.59 12.73 7.15
C ARG A 143 1.31 13.56 7.23
N PHE A 144 0.64 13.81 6.10
CA PHE A 144 -0.60 14.59 6.06
C PHE A 144 -1.73 13.95 6.87
N ILE A 145 -1.87 12.63 6.82
CA ILE A 145 -2.89 11.89 7.58
C ILE A 145 -2.42 11.49 8.99
N GLU A 146 -1.24 11.94 9.40
CA GLU A 146 -0.64 11.65 10.71
C GLU A 146 -0.46 10.14 10.99
N ALA A 147 -0.14 9.37 9.94
CA ALA A 147 0.20 7.95 10.04
C ALA A 147 1.72 7.75 10.14
N GLU A 148 2.14 6.65 10.74
CA GLU A 148 3.54 6.31 10.94
C GLU A 148 4.10 5.49 9.76
N LEU A 149 5.15 5.96 9.10
CA LEU A 149 5.88 5.20 8.09
C LEU A 149 6.99 4.38 8.75
N VAL A 150 6.73 3.09 8.97
CA VAL A 150 7.64 2.17 9.68
C VAL A 150 8.62 1.42 8.78
N GLY A 151 8.42 1.45 7.46
CA GLY A 151 9.35 0.81 6.54
C GLY A 151 9.11 1.15 5.08
N MET A 152 10.21 1.24 4.34
CA MET A 152 10.23 1.34 2.88
C MET A 152 11.19 0.30 2.33
N VAL A 153 10.69 -0.64 1.53
CA VAL A 153 11.50 -1.64 0.85
C VAL A 153 11.29 -1.51 -0.64
N TYR A 154 12.35 -1.36 -1.38
CA TYR A 154 12.31 -1.24 -2.82
C TYR A 154 13.48 -1.98 -3.48
N GLY A 155 13.28 -2.44 -4.71
CA GLY A 155 14.30 -3.17 -5.42
C GLY A 155 14.08 -3.19 -6.93
N SER A 156 15.22 -3.23 -7.66
CA SER A 156 15.25 -3.36 -9.10
C SER A 156 15.05 -4.83 -9.51
N ALA A 157 14.17 -5.06 -10.47
CA ALA A 157 13.98 -6.36 -11.10
C ALA A 157 13.21 -6.17 -12.42
N SER A 158 13.84 -6.49 -13.54
CA SER A 158 13.27 -6.31 -14.88
C SER A 158 12.33 -7.45 -15.30
N LYS A 159 12.58 -8.66 -14.83
CA LYS A 159 11.75 -9.85 -15.12
C LYS A 159 10.86 -10.22 -13.94
N ALA A 160 9.69 -10.77 -14.24
CA ALA A 160 8.75 -11.20 -13.19
C ALA A 160 9.38 -12.30 -12.31
N GLY A 161 9.35 -12.10 -11.00
CA GLY A 161 9.91 -13.02 -10.01
C GLY A 161 11.42 -12.87 -9.75
N GLU A 162 12.13 -12.07 -10.54
CA GLU A 162 13.57 -11.84 -10.39
C GLU A 162 13.93 -11.22 -9.04
N ILE A 163 13.05 -10.44 -8.46
CA ILE A 163 13.25 -9.80 -7.14
C ILE A 163 13.54 -10.81 -6.03
N LYS A 164 13.23 -12.09 -6.20
CA LYS A 164 13.56 -13.16 -5.26
C LYS A 164 15.05 -13.30 -5.00
N GLN A 165 15.88 -12.87 -5.95
CA GLN A 165 17.33 -12.90 -5.86
C GLN A 165 17.89 -11.57 -5.32
N ASN A 166 17.02 -10.58 -5.10
CA ASN A 166 17.39 -9.26 -4.63
C ASN A 166 17.38 -9.20 -3.09
N LYS A 167 18.32 -8.44 -2.51
CA LYS A 167 18.35 -8.15 -1.05
C LYS A 167 17.04 -7.56 -0.53
N ALA A 168 16.27 -6.85 -1.36
CA ALA A 168 14.96 -6.31 -1.01
C ALA A 168 13.98 -7.39 -0.52
N THR A 169 14.07 -8.62 -1.01
CA THR A 169 13.21 -9.73 -0.56
C THR A 169 13.48 -10.09 0.89
N ASN A 170 14.74 -10.21 1.27
CA ASN A 170 15.13 -10.47 2.66
C ASN A 170 14.80 -9.28 3.56
N SER A 171 15.05 -8.05 3.07
CA SER A 171 14.70 -6.83 3.82
C SER A 171 13.21 -6.73 4.08
N ALA A 172 12.36 -7.10 3.13
CA ALA A 172 10.90 -7.13 3.30
C ALA A 172 10.46 -8.12 4.38
N TYR A 173 11.04 -9.33 4.39
CA TYR A 173 10.77 -10.34 5.42
C TYR A 173 11.17 -9.85 6.81
N HIS A 174 12.40 -9.40 6.98
CA HIS A 174 12.93 -8.95 8.27
C HIS A 174 12.21 -7.70 8.79
N ALA A 175 11.86 -6.75 7.91
CA ALA A 175 11.06 -5.59 8.30
C ALA A 175 9.72 -6.02 8.91
N ALA A 176 9.04 -6.99 8.28
CA ALA A 176 7.77 -7.49 8.80
C ALA A 176 7.90 -8.23 10.14
N VAL A 177 8.96 -9.03 10.32
CA VAL A 177 9.26 -9.69 11.61
C VAL A 177 9.49 -8.66 12.71
N ASN A 178 10.17 -7.56 12.41
CA ASN A 178 10.45 -6.51 13.39
C ASN A 178 9.18 -5.70 13.74
N ILE A 179 8.33 -5.39 12.75
CA ILE A 179 7.05 -4.71 12.99
C ILE A 179 6.11 -5.56 13.83
N GLY A 180 6.08 -6.88 13.63
CA GLY A 180 5.23 -7.80 14.41
C GLY A 180 5.67 -8.02 15.86
N LYS A 181 6.84 -7.49 16.25
CA LYS A 181 7.35 -7.55 17.64
C LYS A 181 7.08 -6.26 18.43
N LEU A 182 6.53 -5.23 17.79
CA LEU A 182 6.15 -3.95 18.41
C LEU A 182 4.68 -3.94 18.83
#